data_2967460dc1a3298786803a882432708c
#
_entry.id   2967460dc1a3298786803a882432708c
#
_cell.length_a   1.000
_cell.length_b   1.000
_cell.length_c   1.000
_cell.angle_alpha   90.00
_cell.angle_beta   90.00
_cell.angle_gamma   90.00
#
_symmetry.space_group_name_H-M   'P 1'
#
loop_
_entity.id
_entity.type
_entity.pdbx_description
1 polymer ?
#
loop_
_entity_poly.entity_id
_entity_poly.type
_entity_poly.pdbx_seq_one_letter_code
_entity_poly.pdbx_strand_id
1 'polypeptide(L)'
;MDFKLVSDYAPMGDQPEAIAQLVGSIRHGSKHNTLLGVTGSGKTFTVANVIAQLNRPTLVLSHNKTLAAQLYGEFRNFFPENAVEYFVSYYDYYQPEAYLPSTDTFIEKDLSINAEIEKMRLRTVATLLSGRRDVVVVSVSYTHLRAHETLR
;
A
#
# COMPACT_ATOMS: atom_id res chain seq x y z
N MET A 1 -13.88 14.81 -1.64
CA MET A 1 -13.64 14.24 -2.98
C MET A 1 -13.95 12.76 -2.93
N ASP A 2 -14.52 12.23 -4.00
CA ASP A 2 -14.82 10.82 -4.14
C ASP A 2 -13.70 10.10 -4.89
N PHE A 3 -13.56 8.80 -4.66
CA PHE A 3 -12.65 8.00 -5.45
C PHE A 3 -13.10 7.91 -6.90
N LYS A 4 -12.15 8.16 -7.80
CA LYS A 4 -12.34 8.03 -9.23
C LYS A 4 -11.39 6.97 -9.79
N LEU A 5 -11.94 5.79 -10.04
CA LEU A 5 -11.19 4.71 -10.65
C LEU A 5 -10.97 5.00 -12.14
N VAL A 6 -9.73 4.92 -12.57
CA VAL A 6 -9.32 5.03 -13.97
C VAL A 6 -8.68 3.71 -14.38
N SER A 7 -9.20 3.08 -15.41
CA SER A 7 -8.66 1.84 -15.97
C SER A 7 -9.09 1.66 -17.43
N ASP A 8 -8.20 1.13 -18.24
CA ASP A 8 -8.49 0.71 -19.62
C ASP A 8 -9.26 -0.63 -19.64
N TYR A 9 -9.42 -1.29 -18.48
CA TYR A 9 -10.07 -2.57 -18.35
C TYR A 9 -11.38 -2.43 -17.57
N ALA A 10 -12.37 -3.21 -17.97
CA ALA A 10 -13.58 -3.45 -17.20
C ALA A 10 -13.43 -4.76 -16.38
N PRO A 11 -14.12 -4.90 -15.25
CA PRO A 11 -14.14 -6.16 -14.52
C PRO A 11 -14.64 -7.33 -15.39
N MET A 12 -13.90 -8.44 -15.40
CA MET A 12 -14.16 -9.59 -16.25
C MET A 12 -14.21 -10.89 -15.43
N GLY A 13 -14.81 -11.93 -16.02
CA GLY A 13 -14.93 -13.25 -15.38
C GLY A 13 -15.70 -13.16 -14.05
N ASP A 14 -15.12 -13.68 -12.98
CA ASP A 14 -15.72 -13.69 -11.64
C ASP A 14 -15.52 -12.36 -10.86
N GLN A 15 -14.79 -11.39 -11.44
CA GLN A 15 -14.51 -10.13 -10.77
C GLN A 15 -15.76 -9.29 -10.46
N PRO A 16 -16.75 -9.13 -11.38
CA PRO A 16 -17.96 -8.39 -11.10
C PRO A 16 -18.75 -8.94 -9.90
N GLU A 17 -18.86 -10.26 -9.82
CA GLU A 17 -19.53 -10.93 -8.72
C GLU A 17 -18.76 -10.78 -7.40
N ALA A 18 -17.46 -10.97 -7.41
CA ALA A 18 -16.59 -10.77 -6.24
C ALA A 18 -16.67 -9.33 -5.71
N ILE A 19 -16.66 -8.33 -6.58
CA ILE A 19 -16.83 -6.92 -6.23
C ILE A 19 -18.20 -6.69 -5.55
N ALA A 20 -19.28 -7.19 -6.17
CA ALA A 20 -20.63 -7.02 -5.63
C ALA A 20 -20.79 -7.67 -4.25
N GLN A 21 -20.27 -8.89 -4.07
CA GLN A 21 -20.30 -9.62 -2.81
C GLN A 21 -19.50 -8.90 -1.72
N LEU A 22 -18.27 -8.44 -2.01
CA LEU A 22 -17.44 -7.72 -1.05
C LEU A 22 -18.09 -6.40 -0.64
N VAL A 23 -18.54 -5.61 -1.59
CA VAL A 23 -19.20 -4.32 -1.32
C VAL A 23 -20.47 -4.54 -0.50
N GLY A 24 -21.30 -5.51 -0.87
CA GLY A 24 -22.51 -5.87 -0.14
C GLY A 24 -22.20 -6.31 1.29
N SER A 25 -21.27 -7.23 1.47
CA SER A 25 -20.86 -7.73 2.77
C SER A 25 -20.36 -6.63 3.70
N ILE A 26 -19.49 -5.75 3.20
CA ILE A 26 -18.93 -4.63 3.98
C ILE A 26 -20.02 -3.61 4.34
N ARG A 27 -20.95 -3.31 3.42
CA ARG A 27 -22.07 -2.41 3.69
C ARG A 27 -23.03 -2.95 4.75
N HIS A 28 -23.19 -4.28 4.81
CA HIS A 28 -23.99 -4.95 5.84
C HIS A 28 -23.25 -5.14 7.18
N GLY A 29 -22.03 -4.59 7.30
CA GLY A 29 -21.30 -4.55 8.57
C GLY A 29 -20.38 -5.75 8.82
N SER A 30 -20.12 -6.60 7.83
CA SER A 30 -19.10 -7.66 7.96
C SER A 30 -17.75 -7.05 8.22
N LYS A 31 -17.10 -7.49 9.31
CA LYS A 31 -15.77 -6.99 9.72
C LYS A 31 -14.62 -7.69 8.99
N HIS A 32 -14.83 -8.92 8.54
CA HIS A 32 -13.82 -9.75 7.92
C HIS A 32 -14.33 -10.32 6.62
N ASN A 33 -13.56 -10.16 5.56
CA ASN A 33 -13.83 -10.69 4.24
C ASN A 33 -12.53 -11.25 3.67
N THR A 34 -12.61 -12.31 2.90
CA THR A 34 -11.45 -12.91 2.23
C THR A 34 -11.72 -12.96 0.73
N LEU A 35 -10.82 -12.35 -0.05
CA LEU A 35 -10.80 -12.49 -1.50
C LEU A 35 -9.77 -13.55 -1.89
N LEU A 36 -10.26 -14.68 -2.39
CA LEU A 36 -9.42 -15.77 -2.88
C LEU A 36 -9.25 -15.68 -4.40
N GLY A 37 -8.05 -15.83 -4.86
CA GLY A 37 -7.74 -15.82 -6.29
C GLY A 37 -6.29 -16.17 -6.58
N VAL A 38 -6.04 -16.80 -7.71
CA VAL A 38 -4.69 -17.13 -8.16
C VAL A 38 -3.87 -15.89 -8.53
N THR A 39 -2.56 -16.06 -8.63
CA THR A 39 -1.69 -14.97 -9.11
C THR A 39 -2.11 -14.56 -10.52
N GLY A 40 -2.15 -13.25 -10.78
CA GLY A 40 -2.57 -12.71 -12.07
C GLY A 40 -4.08 -12.64 -12.30
N SER A 41 -4.93 -13.05 -11.35
CA SER A 41 -6.39 -12.96 -11.48
C SER A 41 -6.96 -11.53 -11.35
N GLY A 42 -6.12 -10.51 -11.22
CA GLY A 42 -6.56 -9.13 -11.08
C GLY A 42 -7.14 -8.77 -9.70
N LYS A 43 -6.64 -9.41 -8.63
CA LYS A 43 -7.10 -9.13 -7.25
C LYS A 43 -6.96 -7.65 -6.88
N THR A 44 -5.84 -6.99 -7.24
CA THR A 44 -5.63 -5.56 -6.97
C THR A 44 -6.68 -4.70 -7.65
N PHE A 45 -6.99 -5.01 -8.91
CA PHE A 45 -8.04 -4.31 -9.65
C PHE A 45 -9.44 -4.54 -9.04
N THR A 46 -9.74 -5.77 -8.61
CA THR A 46 -10.96 -6.10 -7.87
C THR A 46 -11.08 -5.25 -6.60
N VAL A 47 -10.00 -5.20 -5.79
CA VAL A 47 -9.96 -4.37 -4.57
C VAL A 47 -10.09 -2.89 -4.88
N ALA A 48 -9.47 -2.39 -5.95
CA ALA A 48 -9.61 -0.98 -6.37
C ALA A 48 -11.07 -0.63 -6.69
N ASN A 49 -11.80 -1.52 -7.38
CA ASN A 49 -13.23 -1.34 -7.62
C ASN A 49 -14.05 -1.33 -6.32
N VAL A 50 -13.72 -2.18 -5.35
CA VAL A 50 -14.37 -2.18 -4.03
C VAL A 50 -14.12 -0.87 -3.31
N ILE A 51 -12.88 -0.37 -3.30
CA ILE A 51 -12.52 0.93 -2.69
C ILE A 51 -13.33 2.06 -3.32
N ALA A 52 -13.39 2.12 -4.65
CA ALA A 52 -14.13 3.15 -5.37
C ALA A 52 -15.62 3.14 -5.03
N GLN A 53 -16.24 1.96 -4.95
CA GLN A 53 -17.67 1.82 -4.65
C GLN A 53 -18.02 2.09 -3.18
N LEU A 54 -17.12 1.74 -2.24
CA LEU A 54 -17.32 2.03 -0.82
C LEU A 54 -17.02 3.49 -0.48
N ASN A 55 -16.12 4.12 -1.23
CA ASN A 55 -15.73 5.52 -1.08
C ASN A 55 -15.27 5.86 0.35
N ARG A 56 -14.40 5.02 0.92
CA ARG A 56 -13.89 5.16 2.29
C ARG A 56 -12.36 5.22 2.29
N PRO A 57 -11.74 5.96 3.22
CA PRO A 57 -10.30 5.88 3.45
C PRO A 57 -9.87 4.44 3.66
N THR A 58 -8.80 4.03 3.02
CA THR A 58 -8.37 2.63 2.97
C THR A 58 -6.90 2.52 3.36
N LEU A 59 -6.60 1.56 4.25
CA LEU A 59 -5.24 1.16 4.58
C LEU A 59 -4.95 -0.20 3.94
N VAL A 60 -3.90 -0.25 3.14
CA VAL A 60 -3.38 -1.47 2.50
C VAL A 60 -2.10 -1.89 3.20
N LEU A 61 -2.10 -3.06 3.80
CA LEU A 61 -0.93 -3.63 4.48
C LEU A 61 -0.35 -4.78 3.64
N SER A 62 0.93 -4.70 3.34
CA SER A 62 1.68 -5.77 2.73
C SER A 62 2.68 -6.41 3.71
N HIS A 63 3.20 -7.57 3.38
CA HIS A 63 4.15 -8.28 4.22
C HIS A 63 5.62 -7.88 3.97
N ASN A 64 5.91 -7.13 2.91
CA ASN A 64 7.25 -6.60 2.64
C ASN A 64 7.21 -5.30 1.83
N LYS A 65 8.36 -4.60 1.81
CA LYS A 65 8.50 -3.30 1.12
C LYS A 65 8.39 -3.42 -0.40
N THR A 66 8.86 -4.50 -1.00
CA THR A 66 8.80 -4.72 -2.45
C THR A 66 7.37 -4.81 -2.92
N LEU A 67 6.54 -5.60 -2.25
CA LEU A 67 5.12 -5.71 -2.54
C LEU A 67 4.38 -4.40 -2.24
N ALA A 68 4.75 -3.71 -1.15
CA ALA A 68 4.17 -2.39 -0.85
C ALA A 68 4.43 -1.38 -1.97
N ALA A 69 5.66 -1.34 -2.48
CA ALA A 69 6.01 -0.45 -3.60
C ALA A 69 5.23 -0.80 -4.87
N GLN A 70 5.07 -2.07 -5.17
CA GLN A 70 4.26 -2.54 -6.30
C GLN A 70 2.79 -2.10 -6.14
N LEU A 71 2.18 -2.39 -5.00
CA LEU A 71 0.79 -2.03 -4.71
C LEU A 71 0.59 -0.51 -4.75
N TYR A 72 1.53 0.25 -4.21
CA TYR A 72 1.51 1.71 -4.30
C TYR A 72 1.48 2.21 -5.75
N GLY A 73 2.32 1.64 -6.62
CA GLY A 73 2.33 1.96 -8.05
C GLY A 73 1.00 1.60 -8.73
N GLU A 74 0.47 0.41 -8.47
CA GLU A 74 -0.80 -0.06 -9.02
C GLU A 74 -1.97 0.84 -8.58
N PHE A 75 -2.09 1.15 -7.27
CA PHE A 75 -3.16 2.02 -6.78
C PHE A 75 -3.04 3.46 -7.28
N ARG A 76 -1.83 3.98 -7.45
CA ARG A 76 -1.64 5.30 -8.08
C ARG A 76 -2.12 5.35 -9.53
N ASN A 77 -1.93 4.26 -10.26
CA ASN A 77 -2.41 4.17 -11.64
C ASN A 77 -3.95 4.08 -11.67
N PHE A 78 -4.57 3.35 -10.73
CA PHE A 78 -6.02 3.27 -10.64
C PHE A 78 -6.68 4.55 -10.13
N PHE A 79 -6.01 5.31 -9.28
CA PHE A 79 -6.53 6.52 -8.65
C PHE A 79 -5.62 7.74 -8.87
N PRO A 80 -5.42 8.18 -10.12
CA PRO A 80 -4.49 9.26 -10.43
C PRO A 80 -4.92 10.62 -9.86
N GLU A 81 -6.21 10.82 -9.62
CA GLU A 81 -6.78 12.06 -9.09
C GLU A 81 -6.97 12.05 -7.55
N ASN A 82 -6.77 10.89 -6.91
CA ASN A 82 -6.96 10.71 -5.48
C ASN A 82 -5.64 10.62 -4.72
N ALA A 83 -5.70 10.70 -3.40
CA ALA A 83 -4.52 10.62 -2.56
C ALA A 83 -4.11 9.16 -2.32
N VAL A 84 -3.10 8.70 -3.02
CA VAL A 84 -2.44 7.42 -2.76
C VAL A 84 -1.09 7.70 -2.12
N GLU A 85 -0.90 7.22 -0.89
CA GLU A 85 0.25 7.53 -0.07
C GLU A 85 1.05 6.26 0.28
N TYR A 86 2.36 6.41 0.42
CA TYR A 86 3.29 5.34 0.75
C TYR A 86 3.88 5.59 2.14
N PHE A 87 3.62 4.68 3.07
CA PHE A 87 4.02 4.84 4.47
C PHE A 87 4.77 3.60 4.95
N VAL A 88 6.08 3.63 4.86
CA VAL A 88 6.97 2.54 5.30
C VAL A 88 8.02 3.06 6.27
N SER A 89 8.64 2.16 7.04
CA SER A 89 9.78 2.50 7.88
C SER A 89 11.01 2.78 7.03
N TYR A 90 11.98 3.49 7.62
CA TYR A 90 13.29 3.67 7.04
C TYR A 90 13.95 2.32 6.73
N TYR A 91 14.87 2.30 5.76
CA TYR A 91 15.76 1.17 5.62
C TYR A 91 16.73 1.20 6.80
N ASP A 92 16.80 0.09 7.56
CA ASP A 92 17.81 -0.06 8.57
C ASP A 92 19.17 -0.11 7.88
N TYR A 93 20.12 0.66 8.40
CA TYR A 93 21.53 0.57 8.01
C TYR A 93 22.04 -0.81 8.43
N TYR A 94 21.91 -1.80 7.56
CA TYR A 94 22.74 -2.97 7.67
C TYR A 94 24.11 -2.55 7.15
N GLN A 95 25.05 -2.28 8.06
CA GLN A 95 26.47 -2.22 7.66
C GLN A 95 26.82 -3.62 7.17
N PRO A 96 27.12 -3.83 5.88
CA PRO A 96 27.77 -5.05 5.48
C PRO A 96 29.13 -5.08 6.20
N GLU A 97 29.47 -6.22 6.81
CA GLU A 97 30.77 -6.42 7.50
C GLU A 97 32.00 -6.30 6.60
N ALA A 98 31.87 -5.89 5.35
CA ALA A 98 32.92 -5.57 4.40
C ALA A 98 32.95 -4.06 4.14
N TYR A 99 33.64 -3.33 5.01
CA TYR A 99 34.05 -1.96 4.76
C TYR A 99 35.16 -1.95 3.70
N LEU A 100 34.81 -1.61 2.47
CA LEU A 100 35.79 -1.24 1.44
C LEU A 100 35.86 0.30 1.39
N PRO A 101 37.06 0.92 1.59
CA PRO A 101 37.18 2.37 1.70
C PRO A 101 36.87 3.19 0.44
N SER A 102 36.36 2.57 -0.61
CA SER A 102 36.06 3.22 -1.90
C SER A 102 34.58 3.51 -2.16
N THR A 103 33.73 3.43 -1.12
CA THR A 103 32.26 3.47 -1.32
C THR A 103 31.55 4.67 -0.69
N ASP A 104 32.10 5.88 -0.78
CA ASP A 104 31.36 7.12 -0.48
C ASP A 104 30.07 7.24 -1.29
N THR A 105 30.03 6.60 -2.45
CA THR A 105 28.85 6.57 -3.34
C THR A 105 27.68 5.73 -2.77
N PHE A 106 27.94 4.75 -1.90
CA PHE A 106 26.90 3.89 -1.34
C PHE A 106 26.17 4.55 -0.16
N ILE A 107 26.89 5.31 0.65
CA ILE A 107 26.33 6.07 1.79
C ILE A 107 25.40 7.17 1.28
N GLU A 108 25.78 7.84 0.20
CA GLU A 108 25.00 8.91 -0.40
C GLU A 108 23.66 8.41 -0.98
N LYS A 109 23.66 7.22 -1.58
CA LYS A 109 22.44 6.58 -2.13
C LYS A 109 21.46 6.15 -1.04
N ASP A 110 21.93 5.59 0.06
CA ASP A 110 21.08 5.16 1.17
C ASP A 110 20.51 6.36 1.94
N LEU A 111 21.28 7.43 2.10
CA LEU A 111 20.81 8.70 2.67
C LEU A 111 19.72 9.33 1.82
N SER A 112 19.86 9.30 0.49
CA SER A 112 18.86 9.83 -0.43
C SER A 112 17.56 9.03 -0.39
N ILE A 113 17.62 7.71 -0.30
CA ILE A 113 16.46 6.83 -0.18
C ILE A 113 15.70 7.09 1.12
N ASN A 114 16.41 7.22 2.25
CA ASN A 114 15.77 7.52 3.53
C ASN A 114 15.14 8.91 3.57
N ALA A 115 15.75 9.92 2.94
CA ALA A 115 15.17 11.25 2.80
C ALA A 115 13.86 11.24 1.97
N GLU A 116 13.82 10.46 0.90
CA GLU A 116 12.61 10.26 0.10
C GLU A 116 11.49 9.58 0.91
N ILE A 117 11.83 8.55 1.68
CA ILE A 117 10.88 7.85 2.56
C ILE A 117 10.33 8.81 3.63
N GLU A 118 11.19 9.63 4.24
CA GLU A 118 10.76 10.63 5.22
C GLU A 118 9.77 11.63 4.61
N LYS A 119 10.08 12.13 3.44
CA LYS A 119 9.19 13.02 2.69
C LYS A 119 7.82 12.39 2.40
N MET A 120 7.82 11.12 1.98
CA MET A 120 6.57 10.37 1.74
C MET A 120 5.77 10.16 3.03
N ARG A 121 6.43 9.90 4.15
CA ARG A 121 5.79 9.75 5.46
C ARG A 121 5.15 11.05 5.92
N LEU A 122 5.88 12.17 5.85
CA LEU A 122 5.35 13.51 6.18
C LEU A 122 4.16 13.89 5.29
N ARG A 123 4.25 13.59 4.01
CA ARG A 123 3.15 13.79 3.07
C ARG A 123 1.92 12.98 3.46
N THR A 124 2.08 11.70 3.83
CA THR A 124 0.98 10.85 4.29
C THR A 124 0.30 11.45 5.52
N VAL A 125 1.07 11.89 6.51
CA VAL A 125 0.53 12.53 7.72
C VAL A 125 -0.23 13.81 7.35
N ALA A 126 0.34 14.68 6.51
CA ALA A 126 -0.32 15.89 6.06
C ALA A 126 -1.64 15.60 5.33
N THR A 127 -1.65 14.59 4.45
CA THR A 127 -2.85 14.13 3.74
C THR A 127 -3.94 13.67 4.70
N LEU A 128 -3.60 12.86 5.70
CA LEU A 128 -4.55 12.38 6.71
C LEU A 128 -5.10 13.52 7.58
N LEU A 129 -4.25 14.47 7.95
CA LEU A 129 -4.66 15.62 8.75
C LEU A 129 -5.50 16.65 7.95
N SER A 130 -5.43 16.63 6.63
CA SER A 130 -6.24 17.52 5.76
C SER A 130 -7.74 17.18 5.77
N GLY A 131 -8.14 16.07 6.39
CA GLY A 131 -9.53 15.62 6.41
C GLY A 131 -10.04 15.02 5.11
N ARG A 132 -9.17 14.77 4.11
CA ARG A 132 -9.53 14.06 2.87
C ARG A 132 -10.01 12.65 3.19
N ARG A 133 -11.06 12.22 2.49
CA ARG A 133 -11.62 10.87 2.63
C ARG A 133 -11.24 9.94 1.48
N ASP A 134 -10.79 10.49 0.37
CA ASP A 134 -10.34 9.78 -0.82
C ASP A 134 -8.85 9.40 -0.72
N VAL A 135 -8.49 8.69 0.34
CA VAL A 135 -7.11 8.36 0.69
C VAL A 135 -6.89 6.86 0.73
N VAL A 136 -5.87 6.39 0.01
CA VAL A 136 -5.32 5.03 0.13
C VAL A 136 -3.91 5.14 0.69
N VAL A 137 -3.66 4.55 1.85
CA VAL A 137 -2.32 4.46 2.44
C VAL A 137 -1.80 3.04 2.24
N VAL A 138 -0.66 2.89 1.60
CA VAL A 138 0.03 1.61 1.44
C VAL A 138 1.19 1.53 2.41
N SER A 139 1.20 0.49 3.23
CA SER A 139 2.19 0.29 4.30
C SER A 139 2.64 -1.17 4.40
N VAL A 140 3.58 -1.43 5.28
CA VAL A 140 4.14 -2.76 5.53
C VAL A 140 3.83 -3.20 6.95
N SER A 141 3.41 -4.46 7.12
CA SER A 141 3.25 -5.09 8.44
C SER A 141 4.54 -5.82 8.80
N TYR A 142 5.21 -5.37 9.86
CA TYR A 142 6.43 -6.00 10.39
C TYR A 142 6.11 -7.07 11.44
N THR A 143 5.34 -8.08 11.08
CA THR A 143 4.96 -9.16 12.01
C THR A 143 6.15 -9.96 12.53
N HIS A 144 7.24 -10.02 11.78
CA HIS A 144 8.46 -10.72 12.17
C HIS A 144 9.29 -10.03 13.26
N LEU A 145 9.12 -8.71 13.46
CA LEU A 145 9.81 -7.99 14.55
C LEU A 145 9.19 -8.27 15.93
N ARG A 146 7.90 -8.57 16.00
CA ARG A 146 7.24 -8.93 17.25
C ARG A 146 7.67 -10.30 17.80
N ALA A 147 8.10 -11.22 16.95
CA ALA A 147 8.56 -12.53 17.41
C ALA A 147 9.88 -12.48 18.19
N HIS A 148 10.70 -11.44 18.00
CA HIS A 148 11.94 -11.24 18.74
C HIS A 148 11.76 -10.48 20.08
N GLU A 149 10.69 -9.70 20.23
CA GLU A 149 10.42 -8.95 21.48
C GLU A 149 9.75 -9.80 22.58
N THR A 150 9.17 -10.95 22.23
CA THR A 150 8.51 -11.84 23.17
C THR A 150 9.44 -12.89 23.83
N LEU A 151 10.73 -12.86 23.52
CA LEU A 151 11.75 -13.76 24.08
C LEU A 151 12.70 -13.05 25.07
N ARG A 152 12.21 -12.03 25.78
CA ARG A 152 12.91 -11.45 26.92
C ARG A 152 12.09 -11.58 28.19
#